data_ce26aa903bfe10d68bf6ea364ac5f466
#
_entry.id   ce26aa903bfe10d68bf6ea364ac5f466
#
_cell.length_a   1.000
_cell.length_b   1.000
_cell.length_c   1.000
_cell.angle_alpha   90.00
_cell.angle_beta   90.00
_cell.angle_gamma   90.00
#
_symmetry.space_group_name_H-M   'P 1'
#
loop_
_entity.id
_entity.type
_entity.pdbx_description
1 polymer ?
#
loop_
_entity_poly.entity_id
_entity_poly.type
_entity_poly.pdbx_seq_one_letter_code
_entity_poly.pdbx_strand_id
1 'polypeptide(L)'
;MSKMLDDLYLPDGKRLTTQIVGKPGGGKSFYLRETLMSFLKKNDDPDYRLLYICPKQEMRLGEKDIPVSVDKIAKNMRKNRATIFYPNPYDVEAEVDYAIELMFDMQQQNEGFKATIVVDDAQTFISSRKAASQAFRRLALTGRSKGIRFVAVAHQAVFSKDLEGSTSYLVMFTLPVKLYHKDLNTRYGLDVEPYIEPISSKPYSFLWFDVTKGKAQLYDPIEV
;
A
#
# COMPACT_ATOMS: atom_id res chain seq x y z
N MET A 1 -7.61 10.74 16.52
CA MET A 1 -6.55 9.89 15.92
C MET A 1 -6.95 8.41 15.79
N SER A 2 -7.47 7.72 16.84
CA SER A 2 -7.76 6.27 16.78
C SER A 2 -8.74 5.85 15.67
N LYS A 3 -9.85 6.57 15.49
CA LYS A 3 -10.90 6.20 14.53
C LYS A 3 -10.46 6.30 13.06
N MET A 4 -9.61 7.27 12.73
CA MET A 4 -9.07 7.47 11.39
C MET A 4 -8.14 6.32 10.98
N LEU A 5 -7.26 5.90 11.88
CA LEU A 5 -6.33 4.78 11.64
C LEU A 5 -7.10 3.46 11.54
N ASP A 6 -8.17 3.32 12.32
CA ASP A 6 -9.04 2.15 12.29
C ASP A 6 -9.78 2.05 10.93
N ASP A 7 -10.31 3.16 10.42
CA ASP A 7 -11.02 3.19 9.13
C ASP A 7 -10.12 2.89 7.93
N LEU A 8 -8.81 3.19 8.01
CA LEU A 8 -7.85 2.96 6.91
C LEU A 8 -7.46 1.49 6.74
N TYR A 9 -7.49 0.71 7.81
CA TYR A 9 -6.96 -0.66 7.83
C TYR A 9 -7.93 -1.70 8.38
N LEU A 10 -9.17 -1.31 8.71
CA LEU A 10 -10.13 -2.27 9.26
C LEU A 10 -10.47 -3.38 8.28
N PRO A 11 -10.54 -4.61 8.78
CA PRO A 11 -10.93 -5.78 8.01
C PRO A 11 -12.45 -5.86 7.86
N ASP A 12 -13.09 -4.85 7.25
CA ASP A 12 -14.52 -4.97 6.90
C ASP A 12 -14.76 -5.92 5.72
N GLY A 13 -13.71 -6.60 5.26
CA GLY A 13 -13.74 -7.60 4.18
C GLY A 13 -14.03 -7.03 2.80
N LYS A 14 -14.31 -5.75 2.66
CA LYS A 14 -14.84 -5.17 1.42
C LYS A 14 -13.88 -4.25 0.67
N ARG A 15 -12.75 -3.82 1.27
CA ARG A 15 -11.95 -2.71 0.74
C ARG A 15 -10.48 -3.02 0.88
N LEU A 16 -9.84 -3.45 -0.20
CA LEU A 16 -8.57 -4.12 -0.07
C LEU A 16 -7.40 -3.47 -0.81
N THR A 17 -7.62 -2.55 -1.72
CA THR A 17 -6.53 -1.89 -2.46
C THR A 17 -6.47 -0.42 -2.10
N THR A 18 -5.32 0.00 -1.57
CA THR A 18 -5.04 1.39 -1.22
C THR A 18 -3.86 1.88 -2.05
N GLN A 19 -3.97 3.05 -2.62
CA GLN A 19 -2.84 3.75 -3.23
C GLN A 19 -2.42 4.91 -2.34
N ILE A 20 -1.12 5.06 -2.10
CA ILE A 20 -0.52 6.16 -1.35
C ILE A 20 0.42 6.90 -2.29
N VAL A 21 0.06 8.13 -2.64
CA VAL A 21 0.79 8.91 -3.65
C VAL A 21 1.26 10.25 -3.10
N GLY A 22 2.36 10.76 -3.64
CA GLY A 22 2.91 12.06 -3.24
C GLY A 22 4.40 12.19 -3.53
N LYS A 23 4.92 13.41 -3.54
CA LYS A 23 6.34 13.69 -3.80
C LYS A 23 7.28 12.97 -2.80
N PRO A 24 8.56 12.74 -3.14
CA PRO A 24 9.58 12.34 -2.17
C PRO A 24 9.62 13.30 -0.97
N GLY A 25 9.83 12.77 0.23
CA GLY A 25 9.84 13.58 1.46
C GLY A 25 8.45 14.10 1.90
N GLY A 26 7.37 13.73 1.21
CA GLY A 26 6.01 14.21 1.52
C GLY A 26 5.33 13.54 2.72
N GLY A 27 5.98 12.58 3.42
CA GLY A 27 5.42 11.93 4.62
C GLY A 27 4.83 10.55 4.39
N LYS A 28 4.81 10.04 3.15
CA LYS A 28 4.21 8.72 2.81
C LYS A 28 4.72 7.56 3.66
N SER A 29 6.04 7.42 3.77
CA SER A 29 6.66 6.31 4.51
C SER A 29 6.41 6.44 6.02
N PHE A 30 6.40 7.66 6.55
CA PHE A 30 6.04 7.92 7.95
C PHE A 30 4.57 7.55 8.22
N TYR A 31 3.65 8.07 7.42
CA TYR A 31 2.23 7.73 7.49
C TYR A 31 2.01 6.22 7.45
N LEU A 32 2.65 5.55 6.50
CA LEU A 32 2.50 4.11 6.32
C LEU A 32 3.03 3.33 7.54
N ARG A 33 4.20 3.69 8.05
CA ARG A 33 4.77 3.07 9.25
C ARG A 33 3.82 3.21 10.45
N GLU A 34 3.38 4.41 10.76
CA GLU A 34 2.53 4.66 11.92
C GLU A 34 1.16 3.96 11.80
N THR A 35 0.56 3.99 10.61
CA THR A 35 -0.71 3.30 10.35
C THR A 35 -0.56 1.78 10.44
N LEU A 36 0.49 1.20 9.85
CA LEU A 36 0.75 -0.25 9.91
C LEU A 36 1.05 -0.71 11.34
N MET A 37 1.87 0.02 12.08
CA MET A 37 2.21 -0.32 13.47
C MET A 37 0.99 -0.22 14.38
N SER A 38 0.15 0.81 14.21
CA SER A 38 -1.10 0.94 14.95
C SER A 38 -2.05 -0.23 14.64
N PHE A 39 -2.18 -0.58 13.36
CA PHE A 39 -3.00 -1.71 12.94
C PHE A 39 -2.49 -3.05 13.52
N LEU A 40 -1.19 -3.33 13.44
CA LEU A 40 -0.61 -4.56 13.98
C LEU A 40 -0.79 -4.70 15.50
N LYS A 41 -0.77 -3.57 16.23
CA LYS A 41 -1.02 -3.56 17.68
C LYS A 41 -2.48 -3.87 18.02
N LYS A 42 -3.43 -3.44 17.19
CA LYS A 42 -4.87 -3.60 17.43
C LYS A 42 -5.46 -4.88 16.84
N ASN A 43 -4.82 -5.45 15.84
CA ASN A 43 -5.29 -6.64 15.17
C ASN A 43 -4.86 -7.90 15.93
N ASP A 44 -5.82 -8.62 16.52
CA ASP A 44 -5.58 -9.85 17.28
C ASP A 44 -5.69 -11.13 16.43
N ASP A 45 -5.96 -11.01 15.13
CA ASP A 45 -6.08 -12.16 14.23
C ASP A 45 -4.72 -12.90 14.13
N PRO A 46 -4.61 -14.15 14.62
CA PRO A 46 -3.35 -14.89 14.63
C PRO A 46 -2.90 -15.31 13.23
N ASP A 47 -3.82 -15.39 12.27
CA ASP A 47 -3.54 -15.77 10.88
C ASP A 47 -3.22 -14.58 9.98
N TYR A 48 -3.30 -13.36 10.53
CA TYR A 48 -2.98 -12.15 9.78
C TYR A 48 -1.47 -11.92 9.67
N ARG A 49 -1.01 -11.59 8.45
CA ARG A 49 0.38 -11.29 8.14
C ARG A 49 0.52 -9.98 7.37
N LEU A 50 1.64 -9.30 7.60
CA LEU A 50 2.07 -8.12 6.85
C LEU A 50 3.36 -8.45 6.11
N LEU A 51 3.36 -8.27 4.79
CA LEU A 51 4.54 -8.30 3.95
C LEU A 51 4.82 -6.88 3.43
N TYR A 52 5.95 -6.31 3.83
CA TYR A 52 6.41 -5.02 3.35
C TYR A 52 7.57 -5.22 2.37
N ILE A 53 7.34 -4.92 1.11
CA ILE A 53 8.33 -5.02 0.03
C ILE A 53 8.94 -3.64 -0.19
N CYS A 54 10.24 -3.49 0.08
CA CYS A 54 10.96 -2.22 0.00
C CYS A 54 12.18 -2.33 -0.92
N PRO A 55 12.04 -2.04 -2.20
CA PRO A 55 13.15 -2.13 -3.16
C PRO A 55 14.31 -1.20 -2.85
N LYS A 56 14.05 -0.04 -2.23
CA LYS A 56 15.08 0.92 -1.82
C LYS A 56 15.84 0.55 -0.55
N GLN A 57 15.39 -0.49 0.16
CA GLN A 57 16.03 -1.00 1.37
C GLN A 57 16.12 0.03 2.53
N GLU A 58 15.22 0.98 2.58
CA GLU A 58 15.27 2.12 3.54
C GLU A 58 14.28 1.94 4.70
N MET A 59 13.19 1.17 4.50
CA MET A 59 12.09 1.09 5.48
C MET A 59 12.37 0.11 6.60
N ARG A 60 12.07 0.55 7.83
CA ARG A 60 12.00 -0.29 9.02
C ARG A 60 10.68 -0.01 9.74
N LEU A 61 9.99 -1.04 10.17
CA LEU A 61 8.76 -0.92 10.96
C LEU A 61 9.07 -0.78 12.45
N GLY A 62 10.16 -1.40 12.93
CA GLY A 62 10.64 -1.31 14.30
C GLY A 62 12.15 -1.53 14.39
N GLU A 63 12.74 -1.25 15.56
CA GLU A 63 14.20 -1.37 15.76
C GLU A 63 14.73 -2.80 15.61
N LYS A 64 13.88 -3.81 15.88
CA LYS A 64 14.23 -5.23 15.84
C LYS A 64 13.92 -5.92 14.52
N ASP A 65 13.33 -5.20 13.57
CA ASP A 65 12.95 -5.77 12.28
C ASP A 65 14.17 -5.95 11.40
N ILE A 66 14.54 -7.20 11.17
CA ILE A 66 15.62 -7.58 10.26
C ILE A 66 14.98 -7.92 8.92
N PRO A 67 15.30 -7.18 7.85
CA PRO A 67 14.84 -7.52 6.51
C PRO A 67 15.31 -8.91 6.09
N VAL A 68 14.48 -9.60 5.34
CA VAL A 68 14.78 -10.96 4.88
C VAL A 68 14.97 -11.00 3.37
N SER A 69 15.72 -12.00 2.91
CA SER A 69 15.81 -12.38 1.50
C SER A 69 14.58 -13.21 1.09
N VAL A 70 14.37 -13.37 -0.22
CA VAL A 70 13.19 -14.01 -0.79
C VAL A 70 12.95 -15.42 -0.27
N ASP A 71 14.00 -16.21 -0.12
CA ASP A 71 13.96 -17.59 0.39
C ASP A 71 13.53 -17.71 1.86
N LYS A 72 13.61 -16.64 2.62
CA LYS A 72 13.29 -16.60 4.05
C LYS A 72 11.92 -16.04 4.36
N ILE A 73 11.18 -15.47 3.37
CA ILE A 73 9.89 -14.83 3.59
C ILE A 73 8.92 -15.80 4.29
N ALA A 74 8.68 -16.98 3.73
CA ALA A 74 7.73 -17.96 4.29
C ALA A 74 8.10 -18.37 5.72
N LYS A 75 9.39 -18.65 5.97
CA LYS A 75 9.88 -19.02 7.30
C LYS A 75 9.69 -17.89 8.31
N ASN A 76 9.95 -16.65 7.90
CA ASN A 76 9.79 -15.48 8.74
C ASN A 76 8.31 -15.23 9.07
N MET A 77 7.42 -15.29 8.07
CA MET A 77 5.99 -15.06 8.25
C MET A 77 5.28 -16.10 9.11
N ARG A 78 5.79 -17.33 9.20
CA ARG A 78 5.27 -18.33 10.14
C ARG A 78 5.54 -17.97 11.60
N LYS A 79 6.62 -17.20 11.86
CA LYS A 79 7.07 -16.83 13.21
C LYS A 79 6.63 -15.43 13.62
N ASN A 80 6.57 -14.50 12.66
CA ASN A 80 6.37 -13.08 12.88
C ASN A 80 5.13 -12.59 12.13
N ARG A 81 4.42 -11.64 12.72
CA ARG A 81 3.25 -11.02 12.10
C ARG A 81 3.59 -10.04 10.98
N ALA A 82 4.79 -9.46 11.04
CA ALA A 82 5.30 -8.57 10.01
C ALA A 82 6.62 -9.10 9.45
N THR A 83 6.79 -8.97 8.15
CA THR A 83 8.01 -9.32 7.41
C THR A 83 8.37 -8.16 6.50
N ILE A 84 9.59 -7.65 6.63
CA ILE A 84 10.18 -6.70 5.68
C ILE A 84 11.03 -7.50 4.71
N PHE A 85 10.77 -7.29 3.43
CA PHE A 85 11.50 -7.94 2.35
C PHE A 85 12.24 -6.90 1.51
N TYR A 86 13.54 -7.10 1.36
CA TYR A 86 14.40 -6.34 0.47
C TYR A 86 14.74 -7.19 -0.74
N PRO A 87 14.12 -6.95 -1.90
CA PRO A 87 14.43 -7.70 -3.10
C PRO A 87 15.85 -7.42 -3.58
N ASN A 88 16.43 -8.41 -4.24
CA ASN A 88 17.73 -8.28 -4.87
C ASN A 88 17.67 -7.23 -5.99
N PRO A 89 18.54 -6.21 -6.00
CA PRO A 89 18.51 -5.15 -7.02
C PRO A 89 18.70 -5.68 -8.46
N TYR A 90 19.29 -6.83 -8.64
CA TYR A 90 19.51 -7.43 -9.97
C TYR A 90 18.35 -8.29 -10.48
N ASP A 91 17.39 -8.64 -9.59
CA ASP A 91 16.26 -9.51 -9.93
C ASP A 91 14.96 -9.06 -9.24
N VAL A 92 14.81 -7.76 -9.08
CA VAL A 92 13.74 -7.14 -8.28
C VAL A 92 12.35 -7.61 -8.70
N GLU A 93 12.07 -7.64 -10.00
CA GLU A 93 10.73 -7.95 -10.51
C GLU A 93 10.35 -9.40 -10.25
N ALA A 94 11.25 -10.34 -10.56
CA ALA A 94 10.97 -11.76 -10.34
C ALA A 94 10.83 -12.09 -8.85
N GLU A 95 11.65 -11.50 -7.99
CA GLU A 95 11.54 -11.71 -6.54
C GLU A 95 10.27 -11.08 -5.94
N VAL A 96 9.84 -9.92 -6.44
CA VAL A 96 8.57 -9.30 -6.01
C VAL A 96 7.38 -10.15 -6.47
N ASP A 97 7.39 -10.62 -7.70
CA ASP A 97 6.33 -11.51 -8.22
C ASP A 97 6.27 -12.80 -7.41
N TYR A 98 7.42 -13.43 -7.13
CA TYR A 98 7.49 -14.61 -6.28
C TYR A 98 6.92 -14.34 -4.89
N ALA A 99 7.27 -13.22 -4.27
CA ALA A 99 6.78 -12.86 -2.94
C ALA A 99 5.25 -12.66 -2.92
N ILE A 100 4.68 -12.11 -3.98
CA ILE A 100 3.22 -11.98 -4.13
C ILE A 100 2.56 -13.36 -4.28
N GLU A 101 3.08 -14.22 -5.17
CA GLU A 101 2.53 -15.58 -5.37
C GLU A 101 2.62 -16.42 -4.09
N LEU A 102 3.71 -16.29 -3.33
CA LEU A 102 3.87 -16.98 -2.05
C LEU A 102 2.73 -16.65 -1.07
N MET A 103 2.17 -15.43 -1.08
CA MET A 103 1.03 -15.09 -0.22
C MET A 103 -0.22 -15.85 -0.63
N PHE A 104 -0.43 -16.05 -1.93
CA PHE A 104 -1.54 -16.88 -2.43
C PHE A 104 -1.35 -18.35 -2.10
N ASP A 105 -0.12 -18.87 -2.17
CA ASP A 105 0.19 -20.25 -1.80
C ASP A 105 -0.05 -20.49 -0.30
N MET A 106 0.36 -19.55 0.56
CA MET A 106 0.08 -19.61 1.99
C MET A 106 -1.42 -19.59 2.29
N GLN A 107 -2.18 -18.79 1.55
CA GLN A 107 -3.64 -18.73 1.68
C GLN A 107 -4.31 -20.03 1.20
N GLN A 108 -3.79 -20.67 0.16
CA GLN A 108 -4.30 -21.97 -0.29
C GLN A 108 -4.04 -23.09 0.74
N GLN A 109 -2.92 -23.01 1.46
CA GLN A 109 -2.57 -23.96 2.52
C GLN A 109 -3.36 -23.73 3.81
N ASN A 110 -3.79 -22.52 4.07
CA ASN A 110 -4.59 -22.13 5.23
C ASN A 110 -5.66 -21.11 4.80
N GLU A 111 -6.91 -21.54 4.72
CA GLU A 111 -8.04 -20.68 4.33
C GLU A 111 -8.28 -19.51 5.30
N GLY A 112 -7.86 -19.64 6.57
CA GLY A 112 -7.89 -18.56 7.56
C GLY A 112 -6.83 -17.48 7.34
N PHE A 113 -5.80 -17.75 6.52
CA PHE A 113 -4.70 -16.83 6.27
C PHE A 113 -5.18 -15.54 5.62
N LYS A 114 -4.78 -14.43 6.20
CA LYS A 114 -5.02 -13.09 5.67
C LYS A 114 -3.70 -12.33 5.61
N ALA A 115 -3.55 -11.51 4.61
CA ALA A 115 -2.33 -10.71 4.47
C ALA A 115 -2.60 -9.30 3.97
N THR A 116 -1.70 -8.38 4.32
CA THR A 116 -1.52 -7.13 3.60
C THR A 116 -0.14 -7.14 2.95
N ILE A 117 -0.11 -6.93 1.65
CA ILE A 117 1.12 -6.73 0.88
C ILE A 117 1.27 -5.23 0.65
N VAL A 118 2.36 -4.66 1.12
CA VAL A 118 2.74 -3.29 0.85
C VAL A 118 3.90 -3.31 -0.15
N VAL A 119 3.78 -2.58 -1.25
CA VAL A 119 4.86 -2.41 -2.23
C VAL A 119 5.24 -0.95 -2.28
N ASP A 120 6.44 -0.65 -1.79
CA ASP A 120 7.03 0.69 -1.90
C ASP A 120 7.60 0.89 -3.31
N ASP A 121 7.59 2.14 -3.79
CA ASP A 121 7.94 2.47 -5.17
C ASP A 121 7.19 1.64 -6.23
N ALA A 122 5.93 1.35 -5.98
CA ALA A 122 5.10 0.48 -6.82
C ALA A 122 5.05 0.92 -8.30
N GLN A 123 5.31 2.19 -8.61
CA GLN A 123 5.38 2.68 -10.00
C GLN A 123 6.48 2.00 -10.82
N THR A 124 7.48 1.42 -10.19
CA THR A 124 8.54 0.65 -10.86
C THR A 124 8.00 -0.63 -11.48
N PHE A 125 7.02 -1.24 -10.83
CA PHE A 125 6.42 -2.52 -11.22
C PHE A 125 5.09 -2.35 -11.94
N ILE A 126 4.31 -1.34 -11.56
CA ILE A 126 2.92 -1.15 -12.00
C ILE A 126 2.73 0.28 -12.48
N SER A 127 3.13 0.57 -13.70
CA SER A 127 2.91 1.89 -14.29
C SER A 127 1.92 1.82 -15.45
N SER A 128 1.36 2.96 -15.85
CA SER A 128 0.51 3.04 -17.04
C SER A 128 1.25 2.70 -18.34
N ARG A 129 2.58 2.75 -18.31
CA ARG A 129 3.45 2.50 -19.47
C ARG A 129 3.96 1.07 -19.53
N LYS A 130 3.83 0.30 -18.45
CA LYS A 130 4.29 -1.07 -18.32
C LYS A 130 3.11 -1.96 -17.96
N ALA A 131 2.91 -3.02 -18.70
CA ALA A 131 1.93 -4.03 -18.33
C ALA A 131 2.29 -4.60 -16.95
N ALA A 132 1.31 -4.67 -16.05
CA ALA A 132 1.51 -5.35 -14.77
C ALA A 132 1.83 -6.83 -15.01
N SER A 133 2.72 -7.39 -14.18
CA SER A 133 2.98 -8.82 -14.19
C SER A 133 1.73 -9.63 -13.85
N GLN A 134 1.78 -10.93 -14.10
CA GLN A 134 0.66 -11.82 -13.77
C GLN A 134 0.39 -11.85 -12.27
N ALA A 135 1.43 -11.81 -11.43
CA ALA A 135 1.31 -11.77 -9.98
C ALA A 135 0.57 -10.51 -9.50
N PHE A 136 0.94 -9.33 -10.01
CA PHE A 136 0.22 -8.09 -9.69
C PHE A 136 -1.22 -8.07 -10.22
N ARG A 137 -1.46 -8.59 -11.41
CA ARG A 137 -2.83 -8.72 -11.94
C ARG A 137 -3.68 -9.62 -11.06
N ARG A 138 -3.14 -10.77 -10.67
CA ARG A 138 -3.80 -11.69 -9.74
C ARG A 138 -4.11 -11.00 -8.43
N LEU A 139 -3.13 -10.27 -7.86
CA LEU A 139 -3.31 -9.53 -6.62
C LEU A 139 -4.43 -8.48 -6.73
N ALA A 140 -4.45 -7.68 -7.79
CA ALA A 140 -5.46 -6.66 -8.03
C ALA A 140 -6.87 -7.26 -8.22
N LEU A 141 -6.99 -8.36 -8.98
CA LEU A 141 -8.28 -8.92 -9.36
C LEU A 141 -8.85 -9.91 -8.34
N THR A 142 -7.99 -10.69 -7.69
CA THR A 142 -8.44 -11.80 -6.82
C THR A 142 -8.01 -11.69 -5.36
N GLY A 143 -7.05 -10.83 -5.03
CA GLY A 143 -6.55 -10.68 -3.67
C GLY A 143 -7.66 -10.45 -2.66
N ARG A 144 -8.63 -9.60 -3.00
CA ARG A 144 -9.80 -9.31 -2.16
C ARG A 144 -10.57 -10.58 -1.75
N SER A 145 -10.92 -11.44 -2.69
CA SER A 145 -11.68 -12.68 -2.40
C SER A 145 -10.88 -13.70 -1.60
N LYS A 146 -9.56 -13.54 -1.54
CA LYS A 146 -8.62 -14.39 -0.81
C LYS A 146 -8.13 -13.78 0.51
N GLY A 147 -8.71 -12.65 0.95
CA GLY A 147 -8.27 -11.97 2.17
C GLY A 147 -6.88 -11.32 2.08
N ILE A 148 -6.35 -11.17 0.85
CA ILE A 148 -5.05 -10.54 0.60
C ILE A 148 -5.27 -9.10 0.18
N ARG A 149 -4.78 -8.16 0.98
CA ARG A 149 -4.85 -6.72 0.72
C ARG A 149 -3.61 -6.23 -0.01
N PHE A 150 -3.78 -5.14 -0.74
CA PHE A 150 -2.69 -4.51 -1.45
C PHE A 150 -2.60 -3.03 -1.14
N VAL A 151 -1.39 -2.56 -0.80
CA VAL A 151 -1.07 -1.15 -0.61
C VAL A 151 0.07 -0.80 -1.55
N ALA A 152 -0.20 0.05 -2.54
CA ALA A 152 0.79 0.57 -3.47
C ALA A 152 1.24 1.95 -3.03
N VAL A 153 2.55 2.15 -2.82
CA VAL A 153 3.14 3.44 -2.49
C VAL A 153 3.91 3.95 -3.70
N ALA A 154 3.67 5.19 -4.12
CA ALA A 154 4.29 5.74 -5.30
C ALA A 154 4.52 7.26 -5.23
N HIS A 155 5.41 7.76 -6.08
CA HIS A 155 5.61 9.20 -6.25
C HIS A 155 4.64 9.82 -7.26
N GLN A 156 3.96 8.98 -8.05
CA GLN A 156 3.06 9.36 -9.13
C GLN A 156 1.70 8.70 -8.93
N ALA A 157 0.65 9.33 -9.42
CA ALA A 157 -0.71 8.83 -9.33
C ALA A 157 -1.13 7.97 -10.55
N VAL A 158 -0.17 7.48 -11.33
CA VAL A 158 -0.43 6.80 -12.59
C VAL A 158 -0.03 5.34 -12.50
N PHE A 159 -1.02 4.47 -12.46
CA PHE A 159 -0.87 3.03 -12.37
C PHE A 159 -1.48 2.30 -13.59
N SER A 160 -1.36 0.99 -13.61
CA SER A 160 -2.04 0.18 -14.60
C SER A 160 -3.56 0.20 -14.39
N LYS A 161 -4.33 0.00 -15.46
CA LYS A 161 -5.79 -0.02 -15.42
C LYS A 161 -6.35 -1.07 -14.44
N ASP A 162 -5.67 -2.22 -14.33
CA ASP A 162 -6.10 -3.29 -13.42
C ASP A 162 -6.04 -2.84 -11.96
N LEU A 163 -4.97 -2.12 -11.58
CA LEU A 163 -4.84 -1.57 -10.24
C LEU A 163 -5.82 -0.42 -9.99
N GLU A 164 -6.00 0.45 -10.96
CA GLU A 164 -6.96 1.56 -10.85
C GLU A 164 -8.38 1.06 -10.62
N GLY A 165 -8.83 0.08 -11.41
CA GLY A 165 -10.16 -0.50 -11.28
C GLY A 165 -10.39 -1.25 -9.97
N SER A 166 -9.33 -1.71 -9.30
CA SER A 166 -9.41 -2.39 -8.00
C SER A 166 -9.22 -1.46 -6.80
N THR A 167 -8.83 -0.20 -7.01
CA THR A 167 -8.53 0.76 -5.95
C THR A 167 -9.79 1.14 -5.17
N SER A 168 -9.71 0.98 -3.86
CA SER A 168 -10.79 1.36 -2.94
C SER A 168 -10.50 2.68 -2.24
N TYR A 169 -9.24 2.94 -1.93
CA TYR A 169 -8.79 4.15 -1.26
C TYR A 169 -7.58 4.77 -1.93
N LEU A 170 -7.57 6.09 -1.94
CA LEU A 170 -6.43 6.89 -2.33
C LEU A 170 -6.03 7.80 -1.17
N VAL A 171 -4.75 7.74 -0.79
CA VAL A 171 -4.13 8.67 0.16
C VAL A 171 -3.17 9.55 -0.62
N MET A 172 -3.46 10.84 -0.71
CA MET A 172 -2.69 11.78 -1.50
C MET A 172 -1.98 12.78 -0.59
N PHE A 173 -0.67 12.79 -0.64
CA PHE A 173 0.19 13.85 -0.15
C PHE A 173 0.45 14.88 -1.25
N THR A 174 1.26 15.90 -0.99
CA THR A 174 1.59 16.91 -2.00
C THR A 174 2.06 16.26 -3.31
N LEU A 175 1.37 16.58 -4.40
CA LEU A 175 1.72 16.23 -5.78
C LEU A 175 2.04 17.51 -6.55
N PRO A 176 3.30 17.77 -6.90
CA PRO A 176 3.70 19.06 -7.47
C PRO A 176 3.32 19.23 -8.95
N VAL A 177 2.95 18.15 -9.63
CA VAL A 177 2.74 18.13 -11.08
C VAL A 177 1.24 18.17 -11.39
N LYS A 178 0.77 19.28 -12.00
CA LYS A 178 -0.64 19.46 -12.41
C LYS A 178 -1.18 18.32 -13.29
N LEU A 179 -0.33 17.66 -14.06
CA LEU A 179 -0.74 16.50 -14.86
C LEU A 179 -1.31 15.39 -13.98
N TYR A 180 -0.70 15.14 -12.81
CA TYR A 180 -1.21 14.12 -11.88
C TYR A 180 -2.57 14.50 -11.28
N HIS A 181 -2.84 15.80 -11.09
CA HIS A 181 -4.15 16.26 -10.65
C HIS A 181 -5.22 15.93 -11.68
N LYS A 182 -4.92 16.18 -12.98
CA LYS A 182 -5.83 15.83 -14.08
C LYS A 182 -6.04 14.32 -14.17
N ASP A 183 -4.98 13.53 -14.00
CA ASP A 183 -5.07 12.06 -14.00
C ASP A 183 -5.98 11.55 -12.89
N LEU A 184 -5.87 12.08 -11.67
CA LEU A 184 -6.74 11.69 -10.55
C LEU A 184 -8.20 12.04 -10.80
N ASN A 185 -8.46 13.23 -11.35
CA ASN A 185 -9.81 13.61 -11.74
C ASN A 185 -10.39 12.67 -12.81
N THR A 186 -9.62 12.42 -13.87
CA THR A 186 -10.08 11.57 -14.98
C THR A 186 -10.32 10.11 -14.55
N ARG A 187 -9.48 9.57 -13.67
CA ARG A 187 -9.49 8.14 -13.31
C ARG A 187 -10.40 7.82 -12.15
N TYR A 188 -10.50 8.71 -11.16
CA TYR A 188 -11.23 8.49 -9.92
C TYR A 188 -12.40 9.47 -9.70
N GLY A 189 -12.60 10.42 -10.62
CA GLY A 189 -13.58 11.49 -10.43
C GLY A 189 -13.25 12.43 -9.25
N LEU A 190 -11.96 12.43 -8.81
CA LEU A 190 -11.52 13.25 -7.70
C LEU A 190 -11.06 14.62 -8.20
N ASP A 191 -11.85 15.66 -7.94
CA ASP A 191 -11.37 17.03 -8.07
C ASP A 191 -10.41 17.34 -6.92
N VAL A 192 -9.13 17.45 -7.23
CA VAL A 192 -8.07 17.68 -6.24
C VAL A 192 -7.76 19.16 -6.02
N GLU A 193 -8.22 20.05 -6.90
CA GLU A 193 -7.87 21.48 -6.85
C GLU A 193 -8.21 22.13 -5.48
N PRO A 194 -9.38 21.88 -4.84
CA PRO A 194 -9.69 22.45 -3.53
C PRO A 194 -8.74 22.02 -2.40
N TYR A 195 -7.99 20.94 -2.59
CA TYR A 195 -7.14 20.33 -1.55
C TYR A 195 -5.65 20.64 -1.73
N ILE A 196 -5.24 21.18 -2.88
CA ILE A 196 -3.83 21.42 -3.20
C ILE A 196 -3.20 22.39 -2.21
N GLU A 197 -3.84 23.57 -2.01
CA GLU A 197 -3.32 24.60 -1.11
C GLU A 197 -3.32 24.12 0.35
N PRO A 198 -4.40 23.56 0.91
CA PRO A 198 -4.40 23.01 2.27
C PRO A 198 -3.30 21.96 2.52
N ILE A 199 -3.08 21.03 1.57
CA ILE A 199 -2.04 20.01 1.70
C ILE A 199 -0.64 20.62 1.58
N SER A 200 -0.47 21.65 0.74
CA SER A 200 0.83 22.27 0.48
C SER A 200 1.24 23.24 1.58
N SER A 201 0.30 23.94 2.19
CA SER A 201 0.52 24.92 3.25
C SER A 201 0.89 24.28 4.59
N LYS A 202 0.45 23.05 4.85
CA LYS A 202 0.72 22.33 6.08
C LYS A 202 1.51 21.05 5.76
N PRO A 203 2.82 21.00 6.03
CA PRO A 203 3.67 19.83 5.75
C PRO A 203 3.08 18.55 6.34
N TYR A 204 3.15 17.45 5.57
CA TYR A 204 2.67 16.11 5.94
C TYR A 204 1.14 15.97 6.08
N SER A 205 0.35 16.98 5.81
CA SER A 205 -1.09 16.84 5.62
C SER A 205 -1.38 15.98 4.40
N PHE A 206 -2.50 15.30 4.40
CA PHE A 206 -2.88 14.42 3.30
C PHE A 206 -4.39 14.41 3.08
N LEU A 207 -4.77 14.11 1.85
CA LEU A 207 -6.13 13.83 1.46
C LEU A 207 -6.38 12.33 1.49
N TRP A 208 -7.42 11.92 2.16
CA TRP A 208 -7.96 10.57 2.09
C TRP A 208 -9.21 10.56 1.23
N PHE A 209 -9.26 9.67 0.25
CA PHE A 209 -10.38 9.58 -0.68
C PHE A 209 -10.91 8.14 -0.74
N ASP A 210 -12.19 7.97 -0.39
CA ASP A 210 -12.94 6.73 -0.59
C ASP A 210 -13.46 6.71 -2.03
N VAL A 211 -12.77 5.98 -2.89
CA VAL A 211 -13.11 5.87 -4.32
C VAL A 211 -14.50 5.28 -4.51
N THR A 212 -14.91 4.36 -3.64
CA THR A 212 -16.20 3.67 -3.78
C THR A 212 -17.39 4.55 -3.41
N LYS A 213 -17.18 5.52 -2.55
CA LYS A 213 -18.22 6.45 -2.09
C LYS A 213 -18.10 7.84 -2.71
N GLY A 214 -17.01 8.13 -3.42
CA GLY A 214 -16.70 9.46 -3.94
C GLY A 214 -16.52 10.50 -2.83
N LYS A 215 -16.02 10.09 -1.63
CA LYS A 215 -15.85 11.00 -0.49
C LYS A 215 -14.38 11.30 -0.24
N ALA A 216 -14.06 12.59 -0.24
CA ALA A 216 -12.75 13.11 0.08
C ALA A 216 -12.75 13.75 1.48
N GLN A 217 -11.66 13.57 2.23
CA GLN A 217 -11.47 14.19 3.54
C GLN A 217 -9.99 14.57 3.71
N LEU A 218 -9.78 15.82 4.11
CA LEU A 218 -8.46 16.35 4.44
C LEU A 218 -8.11 15.97 5.89
N TYR A 219 -6.87 15.55 6.09
CA TYR A 219 -6.32 15.23 7.40
C TYR A 219 -5.05 16.02 7.68
N ASP A 220 -4.91 16.40 8.94
CA ASP A 220 -3.68 16.94 9.48
C ASP A 220 -2.57 15.88 9.56
N PRO A 221 -1.31 16.30 9.74
CA PRO A 221 -0.21 15.37 9.98
C PRO A 221 -0.52 14.43 11.14
N ILE A 222 -0.05 13.19 11.04
CA ILE A 222 -0.11 12.27 12.16
C ILE A 222 0.83 12.79 13.26
N GLU A 223 0.28 13.07 14.43
CA GLU A 223 1.05 13.39 15.63
C GLU A 223 1.52 12.08 16.31
N VAL A 224 2.76 12.06 16.74
CA VAL A 224 3.43 10.93 17.42
C VAL A 224 3.40 11.14 18.92
#